data_0fb53a011e21a54a2c89668ca6bce704
#
_entry.id   0fb53a011e21a54a2c89668ca6bce704
#
_cell.length_a   1.000
_cell.length_b   1.000
_cell.length_c   1.000
_cell.angle_alpha   90.00
_cell.angle_beta   90.00
_cell.angle_gamma   90.00
#
_symmetry.space_group_name_H-M   'P 1'
#
loop_
_entity.id
_entity.type
_entity.pdbx_description
1 polymer ?
#
loop_
_entity_poly.entity_id
_entity_poly.type
_entity_poly.pdbx_seq_one_letter_code
_entity_poly.pdbx_strand_id
1 'polypeptide(L)'
;MARQNRSEGWILTFADLMTLLFCFFVLLTTLSTQPKNCKGLEKYMKESRSRFVNYELRSTKLSCIVSLPQDFLFKSGDAELKQEAFKALAPFFRKIRELPEHKQDLMVVEGHTDNVPI
;
A
#
# COMPACT_ATOMS: atom_id res chain seq x y z
N MET A 1 -50.61 -4.93 29.76
CA MET A 1 -49.48 -4.37 29.06
C MET A 1 -48.14 -4.89 29.56
N ALA A 2 -48.00 -5.17 30.84
CA ALA A 2 -46.75 -5.74 31.36
C ALA A 2 -46.43 -7.13 30.80
N ARG A 3 -47.42 -7.87 30.36
CA ARG A 3 -47.21 -9.19 29.73
C ARG A 3 -46.65 -9.11 28.33
N GLN A 4 -47.00 -8.08 27.57
CA GLN A 4 -46.45 -7.90 26.23
C GLN A 4 -44.95 -7.56 26.27
N ASN A 5 -44.56 -6.82 27.29
CA ASN A 5 -43.15 -6.45 27.43
C ASN A 5 -42.24 -7.64 27.75
N ARG A 6 -42.76 -8.71 28.33
CA ARG A 6 -41.94 -9.89 28.61
C ARG A 6 -41.62 -10.73 27.37
N SER A 7 -42.58 -10.86 26.46
CA SER A 7 -42.36 -11.63 25.25
C SER A 7 -41.68 -10.83 24.17
N GLU A 8 -41.77 -9.49 24.21
CA GLU A 8 -41.19 -8.59 23.21
C GLU A 8 -39.90 -7.93 23.67
N GLY A 9 -39.56 -8.02 24.96
CA GLY A 9 -38.35 -7.39 25.50
C GLY A 9 -37.04 -7.93 24.88
N TRP A 10 -36.99 -9.21 24.57
CA TRP A 10 -35.83 -9.81 23.95
C TRP A 10 -35.66 -9.32 22.50
N ILE A 11 -36.78 -9.05 21.81
CA ILE A 11 -36.76 -8.53 20.44
C ILE A 11 -36.15 -7.12 20.44
N LEU A 12 -36.48 -6.28 21.41
CA LEU A 12 -35.93 -4.94 21.52
C LEU A 12 -34.44 -4.98 21.82
N THR A 13 -33.99 -5.82 22.73
CA THR A 13 -32.57 -5.97 23.02
C THR A 13 -31.84 -6.58 21.85
N PHE A 14 -32.43 -7.54 21.14
CA PHE A 14 -31.86 -8.12 19.93
C PHE A 14 -31.74 -7.09 18.84
N ALA A 15 -32.75 -6.25 18.62
CA ALA A 15 -32.72 -5.19 17.63
C ALA A 15 -31.62 -4.17 17.93
N ASP A 16 -31.46 -3.80 19.21
CA ASP A 16 -30.36 -2.90 19.62
C ASP A 16 -29.01 -3.48 19.31
N LEU A 17 -28.79 -4.76 19.66
CA LEU A 17 -27.53 -5.43 19.38
C LEU A 17 -27.27 -5.51 17.89
N MET A 18 -28.26 -5.84 17.08
CA MET A 18 -28.14 -5.93 15.63
C MET A 18 -27.85 -4.56 15.01
N THR A 19 -28.49 -3.52 15.52
CA THR A 19 -28.26 -2.16 15.05
C THR A 19 -26.84 -1.70 15.36
N LEU A 20 -26.35 -1.95 16.57
CA LEU A 20 -24.98 -1.62 16.95
C LEU A 20 -23.97 -2.40 16.12
N LEU A 21 -24.22 -3.68 15.91
CA LEU A 21 -23.37 -4.53 15.10
C LEU A 21 -23.33 -4.05 13.65
N PHE A 22 -24.48 -3.70 13.10
CA PHE A 22 -24.59 -3.15 11.76
C PHE A 22 -23.81 -1.85 11.62
N CYS A 23 -23.97 -0.94 12.56
CA CYS A 23 -23.23 0.33 12.57
C CYS A 23 -21.71 0.08 12.66
N PHE A 24 -21.30 -0.88 13.46
CA PHE A 24 -19.89 -1.24 13.60
C PHE A 24 -19.33 -1.76 12.26
N PHE A 25 -20.06 -2.65 11.59
CA PHE A 25 -19.63 -3.14 10.28
C PHE A 25 -19.58 -2.04 9.23
N VAL A 26 -20.54 -1.14 9.23
CA VAL A 26 -20.52 0.00 8.31
C VAL A 26 -19.29 0.87 8.56
N LEU A 27 -18.97 1.15 9.82
CA LEU A 27 -17.75 1.90 10.16
C LEU A 27 -16.49 1.17 9.72
N LEU A 28 -16.42 -0.14 9.95
CA LEU A 28 -15.26 -0.92 9.50
C LEU A 28 -15.11 -0.89 7.99
N THR A 29 -16.20 -1.00 7.24
CA THR A 29 -16.11 -0.95 5.77
C THR A 29 -15.70 0.42 5.27
N THR A 30 -16.18 1.50 5.89
CA THR A 30 -15.77 2.84 5.49
C THR A 30 -14.30 3.12 5.79
N LEU A 31 -13.78 2.58 6.90
CA LEU A 31 -12.37 2.73 7.24
C LEU A 31 -11.46 1.90 6.34
N SER A 32 -11.95 0.73 5.89
CA SER A 32 -11.13 -0.21 5.11
C SER A 32 -11.20 -0.01 3.60
N THR A 33 -12.11 0.83 3.10
CA THR A 33 -12.37 0.94 1.66
C THR A 33 -11.60 2.02 0.93
N GLN A 34 -10.70 2.72 1.59
CA GLN A 34 -9.89 3.71 0.89
C GLN A 34 -8.61 3.06 0.38
N PRO A 35 -8.55 2.68 -0.92
CA PRO A 35 -7.32 2.16 -1.47
C PRO A 35 -6.27 3.25 -1.53
N LYS A 36 -5.02 2.86 -1.36
CA LYS A 36 -3.90 3.78 -1.48
C LYS A 36 -3.84 4.33 -2.90
N ASN A 37 -3.72 5.65 -3.03
CA ASN A 37 -3.67 6.29 -4.34
C ASN A 37 -2.22 6.27 -4.84
N CYS A 38 -1.96 5.41 -5.83
CA CYS A 38 -0.65 5.28 -6.44
C CYS A 38 -0.53 5.98 -7.80
N LYS A 39 -1.51 6.80 -8.16
CA LYS A 39 -1.55 7.45 -9.49
C LYS A 39 -0.38 8.38 -9.74
N GLY A 40 0.01 9.16 -8.74
CA GLY A 40 1.15 10.06 -8.87
C GLY A 40 2.45 9.32 -9.09
N LEU A 41 2.65 8.24 -8.36
CA LEU A 41 3.82 7.39 -8.51
C LEU A 41 3.83 6.67 -9.85
N GLU A 42 2.68 6.15 -10.27
CA GLU A 42 2.51 5.51 -11.57
C GLU A 42 2.85 6.46 -12.71
N LYS A 43 2.35 7.69 -12.64
CA LYS A 43 2.63 8.71 -13.64
C LYS A 43 4.13 9.01 -13.73
N TYR A 44 4.78 9.17 -12.58
CA TYR A 44 6.22 9.41 -12.54
C TYR A 44 7.00 8.26 -13.16
N MET A 45 6.64 7.03 -12.85
CA MET A 45 7.33 5.86 -13.40
C MET A 45 7.15 5.74 -14.91
N LYS A 46 5.98 6.08 -15.41
CA LYS A 46 5.72 6.10 -16.87
C LYS A 46 6.52 7.18 -17.58
N GLU A 47 6.63 8.34 -16.99
CA GLU A 47 7.42 9.45 -17.55
C GLU A 47 8.92 9.15 -17.50
N SER A 48 9.35 8.35 -16.53
CA SER A 48 10.76 7.99 -16.33
C SER A 48 11.13 6.63 -16.91
N ARG A 49 10.39 6.17 -17.91
CA ARG A 49 10.61 4.86 -18.53
C ARG A 49 12.02 4.67 -19.06
N SER A 50 12.66 5.75 -19.53
CA SER A 50 14.02 5.69 -20.02
C SER A 50 15.03 5.44 -18.90
N ARG A 51 14.69 5.78 -17.67
CA ARG A 51 15.55 5.60 -16.50
C ARG A 51 15.32 4.28 -15.79
N PHE A 52 14.06 3.82 -15.77
CA PHE A 52 13.66 2.59 -15.09
C PHE A 52 13.18 1.59 -16.14
N VAL A 53 14.00 0.60 -16.40
CA VAL A 53 13.69 -0.47 -17.35
C VAL A 53 13.17 -1.67 -16.56
N ASN A 54 12.05 -2.24 -17.01
CA ASN A 54 11.48 -3.46 -16.43
C ASN A 54 11.07 -3.33 -14.95
N TYR A 55 10.63 -2.16 -14.54
CA TYR A 55 10.05 -2.00 -13.22
C TYR A 55 8.65 -2.62 -13.15
N GLU A 56 8.24 -3.00 -11.94
CA GLU A 56 6.90 -3.49 -11.66
C GLU A 56 6.28 -2.62 -10.57
N LEU A 57 5.08 -2.11 -10.83
CA LEU A 57 4.34 -1.32 -9.87
C LEU A 57 3.09 -2.06 -9.47
N ARG A 58 2.95 -2.36 -8.19
CA ARG A 58 1.76 -2.96 -7.62
C ARG A 58 1.09 -1.98 -6.67
N SER A 59 -0.21 -1.86 -6.77
CA SER A 59 -0.97 -1.12 -5.78
C SER A 59 -1.78 -2.08 -4.94
N THR A 60 -1.60 -2.02 -3.64
CA THR A 60 -2.41 -2.76 -2.68
C THR A 60 -3.33 -1.78 -1.95
N LYS A 61 -4.24 -2.30 -1.13
CA LYS A 61 -5.15 -1.43 -0.37
C LYS A 61 -4.42 -0.52 0.61
N LEU A 62 -3.24 -0.91 1.08
CA LEU A 62 -2.51 -0.19 2.11
C LEU A 62 -1.20 0.40 1.63
N SER A 63 -0.71 0.02 0.47
CA SER A 63 0.63 0.40 0.04
C SER A 63 0.78 0.43 -1.47
N CYS A 64 1.78 1.18 -1.92
CA CYS A 64 2.28 1.14 -3.29
C CYS A 64 3.63 0.43 -3.27
N ILE A 65 3.78 -0.59 -4.09
CA ILE A 65 5.00 -1.40 -4.14
C ILE A 65 5.65 -1.21 -5.50
N VAL A 66 6.89 -0.76 -5.50
CA VAL A 66 7.70 -0.64 -6.72
C VAL A 66 8.81 -1.67 -6.63
N SER A 67 8.85 -2.57 -7.60
CA SER A 67 9.88 -3.60 -7.68
C SER A 67 10.83 -3.28 -8.83
N LEU A 68 12.10 -3.29 -8.54
CA LEU A 68 13.13 -3.04 -9.53
C LEU A 68 13.94 -4.32 -9.74
N PRO A 69 14.31 -4.64 -11.00
CA PRO A 69 15.08 -5.85 -11.27
C PRO A 69 16.51 -5.71 -10.76
N GLN A 70 17.08 -6.85 -10.38
CA GLN A 70 18.44 -6.90 -9.87
C GLN A 70 19.47 -6.37 -10.89
N ASP A 71 19.28 -6.71 -12.14
CA ASP A 71 20.20 -6.31 -13.22
C ASP A 71 20.30 -4.79 -13.39
N PHE A 72 19.24 -4.08 -13.02
CA PHE A 72 19.25 -2.63 -13.05
C PHE A 72 20.04 -2.04 -11.88
N LEU A 73 19.94 -2.67 -10.70
CA LEU A 73 20.49 -2.12 -9.45
C LEU A 73 21.94 -2.50 -9.22
N PHE A 74 22.31 -3.75 -9.51
CA PHE A 74 23.61 -4.31 -9.16
C PHE A 74 24.24 -5.04 -10.34
N LYS A 75 25.56 -5.02 -10.37
CA LYS A 75 26.30 -5.93 -11.24
C LYS A 75 26.22 -7.34 -10.65
N SER A 76 26.36 -8.35 -11.51
CA SER A 76 26.33 -9.74 -11.06
C SER A 76 27.44 -9.99 -10.04
N GLY A 77 27.05 -10.49 -8.87
CA GLY A 77 27.99 -10.82 -7.79
C GLY A 77 28.51 -9.60 -7.01
N ASP A 78 27.96 -8.42 -7.23
CA ASP A 78 28.39 -7.21 -6.55
C ASP A 78 27.30 -6.68 -5.61
N ALA A 79 27.72 -6.13 -4.48
CA ALA A 79 26.82 -5.55 -3.49
C ALA A 79 26.68 -4.04 -3.63
N GLU A 80 27.46 -3.40 -4.48
CA GLU A 80 27.38 -1.96 -4.70
C GLU A 80 26.39 -1.62 -5.79
N LEU A 81 25.64 -0.54 -5.59
CA LEU A 81 24.70 -0.05 -6.59
C LEU A 81 25.44 0.48 -7.81
N LYS A 82 24.91 0.18 -8.99
CA LYS A 82 25.41 0.80 -10.21
C LYS A 82 25.22 2.31 -10.14
N GLN A 83 26.15 3.07 -10.70
CA GLN A 83 26.02 4.53 -10.74
C GLN A 83 24.78 4.99 -11.49
N GLU A 84 24.42 4.28 -12.54
CA GLU A 84 23.19 4.56 -13.30
C GLU A 84 21.95 4.39 -12.44
N ALA A 85 21.92 3.34 -11.62
CA ALA A 85 20.82 3.10 -10.69
C ALA A 85 20.75 4.20 -9.62
N PHE A 86 21.88 4.58 -9.08
CA PHE A 86 21.95 5.65 -8.10
C PHE A 86 21.43 6.97 -8.66
N LYS A 87 21.84 7.31 -9.87
CA LYS A 87 21.39 8.54 -10.55
C LYS A 87 19.90 8.54 -10.84
N ALA A 88 19.31 7.36 -11.06
CA ALA A 88 17.90 7.24 -11.29
C ALA A 88 17.09 7.23 -9.97
N LEU A 89 17.62 6.60 -8.94
CA LEU A 89 16.94 6.47 -7.65
C LEU A 89 16.91 7.76 -6.84
N ALA A 90 17.96 8.56 -6.89
CA ALA A 90 18.03 9.80 -6.11
C ALA A 90 16.88 10.76 -6.43
N PRO A 91 16.59 11.09 -7.70
CA PRO A 91 15.43 11.92 -8.02
C PRO A 91 14.10 11.22 -7.76
N PHE A 92 14.06 9.89 -7.85
CA PHE A 92 12.87 9.10 -7.55
C PHE A 92 12.46 9.23 -6.09
N PHE A 93 13.39 9.07 -5.16
CA PHE A 93 13.11 9.24 -3.73
C PHE A 93 12.72 10.67 -3.39
N ARG A 94 13.36 11.64 -4.04
CA ARG A 94 13.02 13.05 -3.86
C ARG A 94 11.59 13.32 -4.32
N LYS A 95 11.19 12.75 -5.44
CA LYS A 95 9.85 12.92 -6.00
C LYS A 95 8.79 12.30 -5.10
N ILE A 96 9.06 11.13 -4.53
CA ILE A 96 8.13 10.47 -3.60
C ILE A 96 7.88 11.36 -2.39
N ARG A 97 8.90 11.99 -1.86
CA ARG A 97 8.75 12.90 -0.73
C ARG A 97 7.89 14.12 -1.05
N GLU A 98 7.94 14.57 -2.27
CA GLU A 98 7.17 15.74 -2.73
C GLU A 98 5.71 15.41 -3.02
N LEU A 99 5.37 14.14 -3.28
CA LEU A 99 4.00 13.75 -3.56
C LEU A 99 3.13 13.91 -2.32
N PRO A 100 2.04 14.69 -2.39
CA PRO A 100 1.19 14.91 -1.22
C PRO A 100 0.49 13.63 -0.75
N GLU A 101 0.31 12.68 -1.65
CA GLU A 101 -0.33 11.40 -1.36
C GLU A 101 0.51 10.53 -0.42
N HIS A 102 1.81 10.75 -0.40
CA HIS A 102 2.76 9.91 0.34
C HIS A 102 3.54 10.66 1.41
N LYS A 103 3.16 11.89 1.73
CA LYS A 103 3.90 12.70 2.71
C LYS A 103 3.97 12.08 4.09
N GLN A 104 2.93 11.37 4.49
CA GLN A 104 2.84 10.74 5.80
C GLN A 104 3.12 9.24 5.74
N ASP A 105 3.50 8.74 4.59
CA ASP A 105 3.73 7.33 4.42
C ASP A 105 5.11 6.92 4.89
N LEU A 106 5.18 5.72 5.44
CA LEU A 106 6.43 5.09 5.79
C LEU A 106 6.99 4.39 4.55
N MET A 107 8.25 4.67 4.23
CA MET A 107 8.93 3.99 3.14
C MET A 107 9.70 2.80 3.69
N VAL A 108 9.39 1.62 3.17
CA VAL A 108 10.08 0.38 3.52
C VAL A 108 10.84 -0.11 2.29
N VAL A 109 12.13 -0.34 2.46
CA VAL A 109 12.98 -0.86 1.39
C VAL A 109 13.32 -2.31 1.72
N GLU A 110 12.95 -3.22 0.83
CA GLU A 110 13.23 -4.64 0.97
C GLU A 110 14.21 -5.08 -0.11
N GLY A 111 15.24 -5.78 0.30
CA GLY A 111 16.19 -6.39 -0.61
C GLY A 111 16.06 -7.89 -0.56
N HIS A 112 16.06 -8.53 -1.72
CA HIS A 112 16.04 -9.98 -1.84
C HIS A 112 17.31 -10.43 -2.54
N THR A 113 17.98 -11.41 -1.96
CA THR A 113 19.17 -12.00 -2.55
C THR A 113 18.81 -13.31 -3.22
N ASP A 114 19.49 -13.60 -4.33
CA ASP A 114 19.39 -14.89 -4.99
C ASP A 114 20.03 -15.98 -4.13
N ASN A 115 19.50 -17.20 -4.25
CA ASN A 115 20.08 -18.38 -3.62
C ASN A 115 21.27 -18.95 -4.39
N VAL A 116 21.72 -18.26 -5.42
CA VAL A 116 22.86 -18.70 -6.22
C VAL A 116 24.15 -18.35 -5.47
N PRO A 117 25.01 -19.33 -5.17
CA PRO A 117 26.29 -19.05 -4.51
C PRO A 117 27.20 -18.21 -5.41
N ILE A 118 27.87 -17.29 -4.78
CA ILE A 118 28.78 -16.37 -5.45
C ILE A 118 30.11 -17.10 -5.81
#